data_62c0e5ab5be189325b3608bcec44c99a
#
_entry.id   62c0e5ab5be189325b3608bcec44c99a
#
_cell.length_a   1.000
_cell.length_b   1.000
_cell.length_c   1.000
_cell.angle_alpha   90.00
_cell.angle_beta   90.00
_cell.angle_gamma   90.00
#
_symmetry.space_group_name_H-M   'P 1'
#
loop_
_entity.id
_entity.type
_entity.pdbx_description
1 polymer ?
#
loop_
_entity_poly.entity_id
_entity_poly.type
_entity_poly.pdbx_seq_one_letter_code
_entity_poly.pdbx_strand_id
1 'polypeptide(L)'
;MSHSAISIKGLTKDFSVGMRGVKLRAVDDLTLEVGDNEIFGLIGPNGSGKSTTIKVVLGLLDASLGECQIYGKPSHTVAARHSVGFLPEAPYFYRYLSGRELVRFYARICGVSRGKIAKQVDEVIELVGMTEAAHRRVGTYSKGMLQRIGLAQALVHDPQLVILDEPTAGVDPLGSAAIAEIIRELKRRGKTVLLCSHLLAQIEGLCDRVAILHRGKLVREGRVDDLVQEKDAQSLVVQGLSAVGRAAVEKTIAEQGGQLCRVEKPRLSLDSFFLQEVEQR
;
A
#
# COMPACT_ATOMS: atom_id res chain seq x y z
N MET A 1 -17.01 -19.27 1.66
CA MET A 1 -16.14 -19.08 0.49
C MET A 1 -15.55 -17.70 0.63
N SER A 2 -14.24 -17.57 0.83
CA SER A 2 -13.58 -16.25 0.87
C SER A 2 -13.72 -15.62 -0.52
N HIS A 3 -14.41 -14.49 -0.60
CA HIS A 3 -14.50 -13.74 -1.85
C HIS A 3 -13.13 -13.10 -2.11
N SER A 4 -12.55 -13.36 -3.28
CA SER A 4 -11.33 -12.69 -3.74
C SER A 4 -11.69 -11.30 -4.24
N ALA A 5 -11.05 -10.26 -3.69
CA ALA A 5 -11.21 -8.90 -4.15
C ALA A 5 -10.55 -8.67 -5.52
N ILE A 6 -9.37 -9.29 -5.72
CA ILE A 6 -8.67 -9.32 -7.01
C ILE A 6 -8.25 -10.76 -7.29
N SER A 7 -8.54 -11.25 -8.50
CA SER A 7 -8.05 -12.53 -9.01
C SER A 7 -7.33 -12.30 -10.34
N ILE A 8 -6.07 -12.70 -10.39
CA ILE A 8 -5.20 -12.64 -11.57
C ILE A 8 -4.78 -14.07 -11.90
N LYS A 9 -4.98 -14.51 -13.16
CA LYS A 9 -4.62 -15.86 -13.60
C LYS A 9 -3.83 -15.81 -14.89
N GLY A 10 -2.56 -16.25 -14.84
CA GLY A 10 -1.67 -16.36 -15.97
C GLY A 10 -1.42 -15.05 -16.71
N LEU A 11 -1.48 -13.92 -16.00
CA LEU A 11 -1.34 -12.59 -16.60
C LEU A 11 0.01 -12.41 -17.25
N THR A 12 0.00 -12.17 -18.56
CA THR A 12 1.19 -11.79 -19.33
C THR A 12 0.94 -10.46 -20.03
N LYS A 13 1.92 -9.55 -19.97
CA LYS A 13 1.88 -8.30 -20.70
C LYS A 13 3.16 -8.06 -21.47
N ASP A 14 3.04 -8.04 -22.78
CA ASP A 14 4.09 -7.70 -23.73
C ASP A 14 3.85 -6.29 -24.31
N PHE A 15 4.91 -5.51 -24.42
CA PHE A 15 4.92 -4.23 -25.13
C PHE A 15 5.77 -4.36 -26.39
N SER A 16 5.35 -3.74 -27.48
CA SER A 16 6.18 -3.57 -28.69
C SER A 16 7.02 -2.31 -28.55
N VAL A 17 8.34 -2.43 -28.54
CA VAL A 17 9.28 -1.31 -28.36
C VAL A 17 10.10 -1.10 -29.63
N GLY A 18 10.21 0.16 -30.04
CA GLY A 18 10.98 0.60 -31.20
C GLY A 18 10.35 0.23 -32.55
N MET A 19 10.95 0.77 -33.64
CA MET A 19 10.45 0.58 -35.01
C MET A 19 10.52 -0.88 -35.51
N ARG A 20 11.34 -1.72 -34.88
CA ARG A 20 11.49 -3.15 -35.22
C ARG A 20 10.56 -4.07 -34.43
N GLY A 21 9.66 -3.51 -33.59
CA GLY A 21 8.66 -4.31 -32.86
C GLY A 21 9.27 -5.29 -31.85
N VAL A 22 10.42 -4.98 -31.25
CA VAL A 22 11.01 -5.85 -30.21
C VAL A 22 10.02 -5.98 -29.06
N LYS A 23 9.67 -7.22 -28.70
CA LYS A 23 8.76 -7.48 -27.57
C LYS A 23 9.51 -7.32 -26.25
N LEU A 24 9.02 -6.43 -25.41
CA LEU A 24 9.43 -6.29 -24.01
C LEU A 24 8.34 -6.88 -23.13
N ARG A 25 8.64 -7.98 -22.46
CA ARG A 25 7.73 -8.63 -21.52
C ARG A 25 7.83 -7.93 -20.17
N ALA A 26 6.78 -7.25 -19.77
CA ALA A 26 6.73 -6.50 -18.51
C ALA A 26 6.11 -7.31 -17.37
N VAL A 27 5.20 -8.24 -17.67
CA VAL A 27 4.62 -9.22 -16.74
C VAL A 27 4.60 -10.58 -17.44
N ASP A 28 4.99 -11.63 -16.73
CA ASP A 28 5.19 -12.97 -17.30
C ASP A 28 4.52 -14.02 -16.40
N ASP A 29 3.38 -14.54 -16.87
CA ASP A 29 2.59 -15.61 -16.23
C ASP A 29 2.27 -15.36 -14.75
N LEU A 30 1.87 -14.12 -14.41
CA LEU A 30 1.53 -13.76 -13.03
C LEU A 30 0.16 -14.33 -12.64
N THR A 31 0.15 -15.18 -11.62
CA THR A 31 -1.05 -15.63 -10.93
C THR A 31 -1.02 -15.16 -9.49
N LEU A 32 -2.06 -14.46 -9.04
CA LEU A 32 -2.13 -13.79 -7.76
C LEU A 32 -3.58 -13.62 -7.29
N GLU A 33 -3.82 -13.79 -5.99
CA GLU A 33 -5.12 -13.53 -5.37
C GLU A 33 -4.99 -12.57 -4.18
N VAL A 34 -5.81 -11.50 -4.19
CA VAL A 34 -6.00 -10.60 -3.04
C VAL A 34 -7.33 -10.94 -2.41
N GLY A 35 -7.31 -11.25 -1.12
CA GLY A 35 -8.50 -11.54 -0.32
C GLY A 35 -9.32 -10.29 -0.04
N ASP A 36 -10.55 -10.48 0.44
CA ASP A 36 -11.37 -9.37 0.92
C ASP A 36 -10.92 -8.92 2.32
N ASN A 37 -11.05 -7.63 2.61
CA ASN A 37 -10.72 -7.02 3.90
C ASN A 37 -9.26 -7.27 4.37
N GLU A 38 -8.29 -7.26 3.45
CA GLU A 38 -6.86 -7.29 3.77
C GLU A 38 -6.11 -6.09 3.19
N ILE A 39 -4.97 -5.76 3.79
CA ILE A 39 -3.97 -4.88 3.19
C ILE A 39 -2.94 -5.78 2.52
N PHE A 40 -2.93 -5.79 1.19
CA PHE A 40 -2.04 -6.61 0.39
C PHE A 40 -0.94 -5.76 -0.25
N GLY A 41 0.31 -6.12 -0.03
CA GLY A 41 1.48 -5.43 -0.57
C GLY A 41 1.96 -6.06 -1.88
N LEU A 42 2.08 -5.28 -2.95
CA LEU A 42 2.76 -5.67 -4.18
C LEU A 42 4.13 -4.99 -4.21
N ILE A 43 5.18 -5.74 -3.93
CA ILE A 43 6.53 -5.21 -3.72
C ILE A 43 7.53 -5.69 -4.78
N GLY A 44 8.58 -4.92 -4.97
CA GLY A 44 9.65 -5.25 -5.90
C GLY A 44 10.39 -4.01 -6.40
N PRO A 45 11.56 -4.18 -7.02
CA PRO A 45 12.34 -3.06 -7.54
C PRO A 45 11.63 -2.35 -8.71
N ASN A 46 12.14 -1.18 -9.09
CA ASN A 46 11.64 -0.49 -10.27
C ASN A 46 11.81 -1.38 -11.52
N GLY A 47 10.79 -1.39 -12.38
CA GLY A 47 10.77 -2.25 -13.56
C GLY A 47 10.39 -3.72 -13.29
N SER A 48 9.98 -4.08 -12.05
CA SER A 48 9.56 -5.45 -11.74
C SER A 48 8.17 -5.84 -12.27
N GLY A 49 7.40 -4.90 -12.82
CA GLY A 49 6.06 -5.15 -13.36
C GLY A 49 4.90 -4.64 -12.50
N LYS A 50 5.13 -4.09 -11.30
CA LYS A 50 4.09 -3.61 -10.37
C LYS A 50 3.08 -2.66 -11.03
N SER A 51 3.56 -1.52 -11.54
CA SER A 51 2.67 -0.50 -12.16
C SER A 51 1.99 -1.03 -13.43
N THR A 52 2.61 -1.96 -14.15
CA THR A 52 1.96 -2.64 -15.28
C THR A 52 0.82 -3.52 -14.80
N THR A 53 1.05 -4.32 -13.75
CA THR A 53 0.02 -5.15 -13.12
C THR A 53 -1.15 -4.31 -12.62
N ILE A 54 -0.87 -3.21 -11.87
CA ILE A 54 -1.92 -2.28 -11.42
C ILE A 54 -2.74 -1.75 -12.62
N LYS A 55 -2.09 -1.31 -13.69
CA LYS A 55 -2.80 -0.78 -14.86
C LYS A 55 -3.71 -1.81 -15.52
N VAL A 56 -3.33 -3.09 -15.52
CA VAL A 56 -4.19 -4.18 -16.00
C VAL A 56 -5.35 -4.42 -15.03
N VAL A 57 -5.09 -4.45 -13.72
CA VAL A 57 -6.14 -4.56 -12.69
C VAL A 57 -7.15 -3.41 -12.80
N LEU A 58 -6.70 -2.20 -13.07
CA LEU A 58 -7.56 -1.02 -13.28
C LEU A 58 -8.28 -1.01 -14.64
N GLY A 59 -7.99 -1.98 -15.54
CA GLY A 59 -8.51 -1.98 -16.90
C GLY A 59 -8.04 -0.80 -17.75
N LEU A 60 -6.86 -0.22 -17.42
CA LEU A 60 -6.19 0.84 -18.18
C LEU A 60 -5.25 0.26 -19.24
N LEU A 61 -4.90 -1.01 -19.13
CA LEU A 61 -4.11 -1.78 -20.09
C LEU A 61 -4.74 -3.16 -20.28
N ASP A 62 -4.84 -3.59 -21.52
CA ASP A 62 -5.25 -4.97 -21.82
C ASP A 62 -4.09 -5.93 -21.54
N ALA A 63 -4.42 -7.11 -21.00
CA ALA A 63 -3.49 -8.21 -20.90
C ALA A 63 -3.14 -8.74 -22.31
N SER A 64 -1.91 -9.21 -22.52
CA SER A 64 -1.56 -9.96 -23.73
C SER A 64 -2.05 -11.40 -23.65
N LEU A 65 -2.01 -12.01 -22.45
CA LEU A 65 -2.56 -13.32 -22.11
C LEU A 65 -3.05 -13.31 -20.66
N GLY A 66 -3.90 -14.27 -20.33
CA GLY A 66 -4.46 -14.42 -18.99
C GLY A 66 -5.66 -13.52 -18.73
N GLU A 67 -6.15 -13.55 -17.50
CA GLU A 67 -7.34 -12.81 -17.09
C GLU A 67 -7.15 -12.11 -15.73
N CYS A 68 -7.90 -11.02 -15.53
CA CYS A 68 -7.94 -10.29 -14.29
C CYS A 68 -9.38 -9.95 -13.94
N GLN A 69 -9.77 -10.21 -12.69
CA GLN A 69 -11.10 -9.95 -12.17
C GLN A 69 -11.04 -9.15 -10.87
N ILE A 70 -12.03 -8.30 -10.66
CA ILE A 70 -12.26 -7.56 -9.40
C ILE A 70 -13.65 -7.96 -8.92
N TYR A 71 -13.73 -8.55 -7.72
CA TYR A 71 -14.98 -9.10 -7.15
C TYR A 71 -15.76 -9.94 -8.18
N GLY A 72 -15.05 -10.83 -8.88
CA GLY A 72 -15.62 -11.74 -9.89
C GLY A 72 -16.03 -11.09 -11.21
N LYS A 73 -15.83 -9.77 -11.41
CA LYS A 73 -16.11 -9.05 -12.64
C LYS A 73 -14.83 -8.83 -13.43
N PRO A 74 -14.81 -9.02 -14.77
CA PRO A 74 -13.63 -8.72 -15.57
C PRO A 74 -13.16 -7.27 -15.36
N SER A 75 -11.86 -7.09 -15.08
CA SER A 75 -11.27 -5.82 -14.62
C SER A 75 -11.44 -4.65 -15.61
N HIS A 76 -11.52 -4.95 -16.91
CA HIS A 76 -11.72 -3.96 -17.96
C HIS A 76 -13.17 -3.39 -18.01
N THR A 77 -14.11 -3.95 -17.26
CA THR A 77 -15.51 -3.50 -17.26
C THR A 77 -15.74 -2.27 -16.37
N VAL A 78 -16.71 -1.44 -16.75
CA VAL A 78 -17.13 -0.29 -15.93
C VAL A 78 -17.66 -0.76 -14.57
N ALA A 79 -18.38 -1.90 -14.55
CA ALA A 79 -18.95 -2.47 -13.33
C ALA A 79 -17.88 -2.90 -12.30
N ALA A 80 -16.69 -3.34 -12.74
CA ALA A 80 -15.56 -3.63 -11.86
C ALA A 80 -14.96 -2.33 -11.29
N ARG A 81 -14.76 -1.32 -12.15
CA ARG A 81 -14.16 -0.03 -11.75
C ARG A 81 -14.99 0.79 -10.76
N HIS A 82 -16.30 0.63 -10.73
CA HIS A 82 -17.14 1.30 -9.74
C HIS A 82 -16.83 0.93 -8.28
N SER A 83 -16.25 -0.25 -8.05
CA SER A 83 -15.83 -0.69 -6.71
C SER A 83 -14.42 -0.29 -6.34
N VAL A 84 -13.70 0.43 -7.21
CA VAL A 84 -12.26 0.72 -7.06
C VAL A 84 -12.01 2.20 -6.84
N GLY A 85 -11.27 2.54 -5.77
CA GLY A 85 -10.61 3.82 -5.60
C GLY A 85 -9.12 3.69 -5.98
N PHE A 86 -8.59 4.67 -6.69
CA PHE A 86 -7.19 4.63 -7.13
C PHE A 86 -6.45 5.93 -6.81
N LEU A 87 -5.27 5.76 -6.20
CA LEU A 87 -4.29 6.82 -6.01
C LEU A 87 -3.01 6.46 -6.77
N PRO A 88 -2.65 7.17 -7.85
CA PRO A 88 -1.38 6.98 -8.55
C PRO A 88 -0.21 7.58 -7.74
N GLU A 89 1.02 7.14 -8.03
CA GLU A 89 2.27 7.64 -7.42
C GLU A 89 2.38 9.17 -7.49
N ALA A 90 2.05 9.76 -8.64
CA ALA A 90 2.08 11.20 -8.87
C ALA A 90 0.69 11.69 -9.30
N PRO A 91 -0.20 11.99 -8.35
CA PRO A 91 -1.52 12.49 -8.69
C PRO A 91 -1.42 13.88 -9.33
N TYR A 92 -2.06 14.04 -10.47
CA TYR A 92 -2.13 15.32 -11.18
C TYR A 92 -3.49 15.97 -10.97
N PHE A 93 -3.51 17.11 -10.27
CA PHE A 93 -4.74 17.80 -9.90
C PHE A 93 -4.82 19.21 -10.50
N TYR A 94 -6.01 19.72 -10.66
CA TYR A 94 -6.28 21.11 -11.01
C TYR A 94 -5.84 22.05 -9.88
N ARG A 95 -4.69 22.68 -10.02
CA ARG A 95 -4.00 23.44 -8.96
C ARG A 95 -4.77 24.68 -8.49
N TYR A 96 -5.71 25.19 -9.29
CA TYR A 96 -6.55 26.34 -8.97
C TYR A 96 -7.77 26.02 -8.12
N LEU A 97 -8.17 24.75 -8.04
CA LEU A 97 -9.24 24.29 -7.15
C LEU A 97 -8.75 24.24 -5.69
N SER A 98 -9.68 24.49 -4.76
CA SER A 98 -9.46 24.12 -3.37
C SER A 98 -9.55 22.60 -3.21
N GLY A 99 -9.00 22.04 -2.10
CA GLY A 99 -9.10 20.62 -1.82
C GLY A 99 -10.55 20.15 -1.78
N ARG A 100 -11.46 20.92 -1.17
CA ARG A 100 -12.89 20.62 -1.09
C ARG A 100 -13.57 20.63 -2.47
N GLU A 101 -13.25 21.60 -3.32
CA GLU A 101 -13.77 21.65 -4.68
C GLU A 101 -13.29 20.46 -5.52
N LEU A 102 -12.00 20.08 -5.35
CA LEU A 102 -11.42 18.93 -6.03
C LEU A 102 -12.16 17.63 -5.65
N VAL A 103 -12.31 17.34 -4.36
CA VAL A 103 -13.01 16.12 -3.89
C VAL A 103 -14.47 16.12 -4.34
N ARG A 104 -15.15 17.28 -4.27
CA ARG A 104 -16.53 17.44 -4.78
C ARG A 104 -16.63 17.18 -6.29
N PHE A 105 -15.66 17.63 -7.05
CA PHE A 105 -15.57 17.38 -8.49
C PHE A 105 -15.52 15.88 -8.78
N TYR A 106 -14.63 15.15 -8.10
CA TYR A 106 -14.53 13.69 -8.26
C TYR A 106 -15.74 12.95 -7.75
N ALA A 107 -16.38 13.38 -6.66
CA ALA A 107 -17.63 12.81 -6.20
C ALA A 107 -18.73 12.83 -7.31
N ARG A 108 -18.79 13.92 -8.07
CA ARG A 108 -19.74 14.04 -9.21
C ARG A 108 -19.37 13.11 -10.37
N ILE A 109 -18.07 13.01 -10.72
CA ILE A 109 -17.59 12.13 -11.79
C ILE A 109 -17.86 10.67 -11.45
N CYS A 110 -17.62 10.27 -10.19
CA CYS A 110 -17.87 8.92 -9.71
C CYS A 110 -19.35 8.59 -9.49
N GLY A 111 -20.27 9.50 -9.84
CA GLY A 111 -21.71 9.24 -9.79
C GLY A 111 -22.32 9.30 -8.39
N VAL A 112 -21.67 9.93 -7.42
CA VAL A 112 -22.24 10.14 -6.09
C VAL A 112 -23.51 10.99 -6.21
N SER A 113 -24.62 10.53 -5.61
CA SER A 113 -25.90 11.24 -5.68
C SER A 113 -25.82 12.63 -5.06
N ARG A 114 -26.43 13.63 -5.71
CA ARG A 114 -26.34 15.06 -5.32
C ARG A 114 -26.60 15.31 -3.83
N GLY A 115 -27.57 14.62 -3.25
CA GLY A 115 -27.92 14.76 -1.83
C GLY A 115 -26.88 14.21 -0.87
N LYS A 116 -25.97 13.32 -1.33
CA LYS A 116 -24.93 12.70 -0.49
C LYS A 116 -23.55 13.37 -0.65
N ILE A 117 -23.32 14.14 -1.74
CA ILE A 117 -22.01 14.70 -2.06
C ILE A 117 -21.43 15.51 -0.90
N ALA A 118 -22.20 16.42 -0.31
CA ALA A 118 -21.70 17.29 0.76
C ALA A 118 -21.19 16.46 1.94
N LYS A 119 -21.99 15.51 2.39
CA LYS A 119 -21.67 14.63 3.52
C LYS A 119 -20.44 13.76 3.23
N GLN A 120 -20.39 13.08 2.08
CA GLN A 120 -19.27 12.22 1.72
C GLN A 120 -17.95 13.01 1.54
N VAL A 121 -18.04 14.22 0.98
CA VAL A 121 -16.86 15.12 0.87
C VAL A 121 -16.34 15.51 2.24
N ASP A 122 -17.19 15.85 3.20
CA ASP A 122 -16.79 16.20 4.55
C ASP A 122 -16.17 14.99 5.26
N GLU A 123 -16.80 13.83 5.20
CA GLU A 123 -16.31 12.58 5.82
C GLU A 123 -14.92 12.16 5.32
N VAL A 124 -14.68 12.22 4.01
CA VAL A 124 -13.37 11.81 3.47
C VAL A 124 -12.29 12.86 3.72
N ILE A 125 -12.62 14.15 3.73
CA ILE A 125 -11.67 15.22 4.08
C ILE A 125 -11.24 15.11 5.55
N GLU A 126 -12.18 14.82 6.44
CA GLU A 126 -11.90 14.55 7.86
C GLU A 126 -11.05 13.29 8.01
N LEU A 127 -11.41 12.19 7.37
CA LEU A 127 -10.67 10.92 7.39
C LEU A 127 -9.20 11.10 7.02
N VAL A 128 -8.91 11.93 6.01
CA VAL A 128 -7.52 12.16 5.58
C VAL A 128 -6.83 13.31 6.31
N GLY A 129 -7.46 13.88 7.37
CA GLY A 129 -6.90 14.95 8.20
C GLY A 129 -6.63 16.25 7.42
N MET A 130 -7.53 16.61 6.49
CA MET A 130 -7.36 17.79 5.63
C MET A 130 -8.40 18.88 5.88
N THR A 131 -9.16 18.82 6.98
CA THR A 131 -10.27 19.73 7.28
C THR A 131 -9.83 21.21 7.28
N GLU A 132 -8.75 21.55 7.99
CA GLU A 132 -8.24 22.93 8.09
C GLU A 132 -7.72 23.45 6.73
N ALA A 133 -7.13 22.56 5.93
CA ALA A 133 -6.54 22.92 4.63
C ALA A 133 -7.54 22.81 3.47
N ALA A 134 -8.74 22.28 3.69
CA ALA A 134 -9.70 21.95 2.64
C ALA A 134 -10.09 23.14 1.74
N HIS A 135 -10.08 24.36 2.27
CA HIS A 135 -10.41 25.58 1.55
C HIS A 135 -9.23 26.25 0.85
N ARG A 136 -7.99 25.80 1.12
CA ARG A 136 -6.80 26.30 0.44
C ARG A 136 -6.70 25.70 -0.98
N ARG A 137 -6.07 26.43 -1.90
CA ARG A 137 -5.82 25.96 -3.26
C ARG A 137 -4.85 24.77 -3.26
N VAL A 138 -5.17 23.73 -4.01
CA VAL A 138 -4.32 22.51 -4.16
C VAL A 138 -2.91 22.86 -4.64
N GLY A 139 -2.74 23.93 -5.42
CA GLY A 139 -1.44 24.41 -5.85
C GLY A 139 -0.50 24.86 -4.72
N THR A 140 -1.03 25.05 -3.48
CA THR A 140 -0.25 25.45 -2.28
C THR A 140 0.04 24.27 -1.34
N TYR A 141 -0.36 23.06 -1.72
CA TYR A 141 -0.21 21.88 -0.89
C TYR A 141 1.22 21.32 -0.95
N SER A 142 1.71 20.83 0.20
CA SER A 142 2.91 20.01 0.25
C SER A 142 2.65 18.64 -0.43
N LYS A 143 3.71 17.87 -0.69
CA LYS A 143 3.57 16.54 -1.29
C LYS A 143 2.70 15.61 -0.45
N GLY A 144 2.89 15.59 0.88
CA GLY A 144 2.06 14.80 1.79
C GLY A 144 0.60 15.25 1.80
N MET A 145 0.32 16.57 1.68
CA MET A 145 -1.04 17.08 1.53
C MET A 145 -1.66 16.67 0.19
N LEU A 146 -0.88 16.65 -0.90
CA LEU A 146 -1.35 16.17 -2.22
C LEU A 146 -1.69 14.67 -2.18
N GLN A 147 -0.90 13.85 -1.51
CA GLN A 147 -1.21 12.44 -1.32
C GLN A 147 -2.47 12.24 -0.49
N ARG A 148 -2.62 12.96 0.63
CA ARG A 148 -3.83 12.86 1.49
C ARG A 148 -5.09 13.32 0.76
N ILE A 149 -5.06 14.42 0.02
CA ILE A 149 -6.23 14.84 -0.75
C ILE A 149 -6.52 13.90 -1.93
N GLY A 150 -5.48 13.26 -2.48
CA GLY A 150 -5.60 12.18 -3.46
C GLY A 150 -6.29 10.94 -2.89
N LEU A 151 -5.98 10.57 -1.64
CA LEU A 151 -6.73 9.54 -0.92
C LEU A 151 -8.20 9.93 -0.76
N ALA A 152 -8.51 11.16 -0.33
CA ALA A 152 -9.89 11.63 -0.25
C ALA A 152 -10.63 11.53 -1.59
N GLN A 153 -9.96 11.88 -2.69
CA GLN A 153 -10.50 11.74 -4.05
C GLN A 153 -10.78 10.27 -4.40
N ALA A 154 -9.86 9.36 -4.06
CA ALA A 154 -10.01 7.94 -4.33
C ALA A 154 -11.13 7.29 -3.49
N LEU A 155 -11.46 7.85 -2.33
CA LEU A 155 -12.40 7.31 -1.36
C LEU A 155 -13.82 7.90 -1.44
N VAL A 156 -14.00 9.03 -2.12
CA VAL A 156 -15.22 9.84 -2.06
C VAL A 156 -16.50 9.12 -2.53
N HIS A 157 -16.38 8.08 -3.36
CA HIS A 157 -17.49 7.25 -3.83
C HIS A 157 -17.67 5.95 -3.05
N ASP A 158 -16.99 5.83 -1.89
CA ASP A 158 -17.05 4.69 -0.96
C ASP A 158 -16.68 3.34 -1.60
N PRO A 159 -15.51 3.21 -2.28
CA PRO A 159 -15.12 1.97 -2.93
C PRO A 159 -14.89 0.85 -1.93
N GLN A 160 -15.01 -0.41 -2.38
CA GLN A 160 -14.65 -1.60 -1.59
C GLN A 160 -13.17 -1.94 -1.69
N LEU A 161 -12.55 -1.69 -2.85
CA LEU A 161 -11.13 -1.90 -3.12
C LEU A 161 -10.44 -0.55 -3.31
N VAL A 162 -9.33 -0.33 -2.61
CA VAL A 162 -8.49 0.85 -2.76
C VAL A 162 -7.11 0.44 -3.26
N ILE A 163 -6.68 0.96 -4.40
CA ILE A 163 -5.39 0.68 -5.00
C ILE A 163 -4.51 1.92 -4.84
N LEU A 164 -3.34 1.75 -4.20
CA LEU A 164 -2.41 2.82 -3.87
C LEU A 164 -1.05 2.51 -4.51
N ASP A 165 -0.63 3.34 -5.45
CA ASP A 165 0.67 3.23 -6.10
C ASP A 165 1.65 4.20 -5.46
N GLU A 166 2.62 3.69 -4.65
CA GLU A 166 3.65 4.44 -3.94
C GLU A 166 3.12 5.64 -3.12
N PRO A 167 2.10 5.46 -2.23
CA PRO A 167 1.37 6.58 -1.59
C PRO A 167 2.23 7.43 -0.66
N THR A 168 3.39 6.95 -0.23
CA THR A 168 4.31 7.64 0.69
C THR A 168 5.61 8.09 0.02
N ALA A 169 5.77 7.85 -1.29
CA ALA A 169 7.00 8.19 -2.00
C ALA A 169 7.33 9.69 -1.93
N GLY A 170 8.47 10.03 -1.30
CA GLY A 170 8.94 11.40 -1.11
C GLY A 170 8.06 12.26 -0.19
N VAL A 171 7.30 11.64 0.68
CA VAL A 171 6.61 12.27 1.81
C VAL A 171 7.51 12.19 3.04
N ASP A 172 7.47 13.19 3.91
CA ASP A 172 8.22 13.18 5.16
C ASP A 172 7.71 12.10 6.13
N PRO A 173 8.46 11.74 7.19
CA PRO A 173 8.08 10.67 8.11
C PRO A 173 6.71 10.88 8.79
N LEU A 174 6.37 12.12 9.18
CA LEU A 174 5.07 12.44 9.78
C LEU A 174 3.92 12.24 8.80
N GLY A 175 4.09 12.73 7.57
CA GLY A 175 3.11 12.55 6.51
C GLY A 175 2.95 11.07 6.14
N SER A 176 4.04 10.31 6.11
CA SER A 176 4.04 8.88 5.85
C SER A 176 3.31 8.09 6.93
N ALA A 177 3.54 8.41 8.22
CA ALA A 177 2.84 7.82 9.34
C ALA A 177 1.33 8.12 9.29
N ALA A 178 0.95 9.37 8.98
CA ALA A 178 -0.45 9.75 8.80
C ALA A 178 -1.13 8.96 7.67
N ILE A 179 -0.46 8.76 6.52
CA ILE A 179 -0.98 7.95 5.41
C ILE A 179 -1.14 6.48 5.84
N ALA A 180 -0.16 5.93 6.56
CA ALA A 180 -0.24 4.56 7.07
C ALA A 180 -1.44 4.37 8.01
N GLU A 181 -1.73 5.35 8.88
CA GLU A 181 -2.89 5.27 9.77
C GLU A 181 -4.22 5.35 9.00
N ILE A 182 -4.31 6.18 7.95
CA ILE A 182 -5.47 6.20 7.06
C ILE A 182 -5.68 4.81 6.43
N ILE A 183 -4.61 4.15 5.96
CA ILE A 183 -4.71 2.81 5.35
C ILE A 183 -5.19 1.78 6.38
N ARG A 184 -4.71 1.81 7.63
CA ARG A 184 -5.21 0.94 8.71
C ARG A 184 -6.69 1.20 8.99
N GLU A 185 -7.11 2.46 9.00
CA GLU A 185 -8.51 2.83 9.19
C GLU A 185 -9.40 2.30 8.06
N LEU A 186 -8.93 2.32 6.80
CA LEU A 186 -9.67 1.73 5.68
C LEU A 186 -9.93 0.24 5.91
N LYS A 187 -8.92 -0.51 6.38
CA LYS A 187 -9.09 -1.93 6.73
C LYS A 187 -10.10 -2.11 7.88
N ARG A 188 -10.02 -1.29 8.95
CA ARG A 188 -10.99 -1.33 10.06
C ARG A 188 -12.43 -1.07 9.59
N ARG A 189 -12.61 -0.29 8.52
CA ARG A 189 -13.90 -0.06 7.86
C ARG A 189 -14.30 -1.16 6.88
N GLY A 190 -13.60 -2.27 6.84
CA GLY A 190 -13.90 -3.40 5.96
C GLY A 190 -13.49 -3.20 4.49
N LYS A 191 -12.58 -2.26 4.21
CA LYS A 191 -12.07 -2.06 2.84
C LYS A 191 -10.87 -2.96 2.57
N THR A 192 -10.74 -3.40 1.34
CA THR A 192 -9.53 -4.08 0.85
C THR A 192 -8.57 -3.04 0.28
N VAL A 193 -7.28 -3.16 0.58
CA VAL A 193 -6.26 -2.26 0.07
C VAL A 193 -5.19 -3.04 -0.67
N LEU A 194 -4.94 -2.70 -1.94
CA LEU A 194 -3.74 -3.12 -2.68
C LEU A 194 -2.72 -1.97 -2.64
N LEU A 195 -1.61 -2.19 -1.96
CA LEU A 195 -0.54 -1.21 -1.78
C LEU A 195 0.68 -1.62 -2.60
N CYS A 196 1.10 -0.78 -3.55
CA CYS A 196 2.40 -0.94 -4.19
C CYS A 196 3.43 -0.04 -3.53
N SER A 197 4.56 -0.63 -3.15
CA SER A 197 5.70 0.13 -2.64
C SER A 197 7.02 -0.59 -2.90
N HIS A 198 8.10 0.18 -2.94
CA HIS A 198 9.47 -0.32 -2.90
C HIS A 198 10.11 -0.13 -1.52
N LEU A 199 9.42 0.51 -0.57
CA LEU A 199 9.88 0.80 0.80
C LEU A 199 9.45 -0.34 1.75
N LEU A 200 10.32 -1.34 1.91
CA LEU A 200 10.01 -2.58 2.63
C LEU A 200 9.63 -2.37 4.09
N ALA A 201 10.30 -1.45 4.80
CA ALA A 201 10.00 -1.16 6.20
C ALA A 201 8.55 -0.65 6.44
N GLN A 202 7.97 0.07 5.47
CA GLN A 202 6.57 0.52 5.56
C GLN A 202 5.59 -0.62 5.31
N ILE A 203 5.94 -1.54 4.42
CA ILE A 203 5.13 -2.72 4.08
C ILE A 203 5.03 -3.66 5.27
N GLU A 204 6.16 -3.93 5.95
CA GLU A 204 6.25 -4.83 7.10
C GLU A 204 5.29 -4.42 8.23
N GLY A 205 5.20 -3.12 8.53
CA GLY A 205 4.31 -2.61 9.59
C GLY A 205 2.85 -2.38 9.17
N LEU A 206 2.48 -2.64 7.91
CA LEU A 206 1.18 -2.25 7.38
C LEU A 206 0.41 -3.38 6.69
N CYS A 207 1.10 -4.25 5.94
CA CYS A 207 0.47 -5.27 5.12
C CYS A 207 0.26 -6.59 5.88
N ASP A 208 -0.85 -7.28 5.60
CA ASP A 208 -1.11 -8.63 6.09
C ASP A 208 -0.36 -9.68 5.28
N ARG A 209 -0.40 -9.52 3.95
CA ARG A 209 0.24 -10.38 2.97
C ARG A 209 0.94 -9.54 1.92
N VAL A 210 1.95 -10.12 1.30
CA VAL A 210 2.70 -9.49 0.22
C VAL A 210 2.98 -10.46 -0.91
N ALA A 211 3.10 -9.91 -2.12
CA ALA A 211 3.67 -10.60 -3.28
C ALA A 211 4.93 -9.85 -3.74
N ILE A 212 6.02 -10.58 -3.91
CA ILE A 212 7.30 -10.06 -4.36
C ILE A 212 7.43 -10.29 -5.86
N LEU A 213 7.50 -9.20 -6.62
CA LEU A 213 7.72 -9.25 -8.06
C LEU A 213 9.17 -8.94 -8.42
N HIS A 214 9.73 -9.72 -9.34
CA HIS A 214 11.03 -9.44 -9.95
C HIS A 214 11.01 -9.79 -11.44
N ARG A 215 11.41 -8.83 -12.28
CA ARG A 215 11.47 -9.01 -13.76
C ARG A 215 10.17 -9.57 -14.36
N GLY A 216 9.02 -9.06 -13.89
CA GLY A 216 7.70 -9.45 -14.37
C GLY A 216 7.14 -10.75 -13.79
N LYS A 217 7.87 -11.44 -12.91
CA LYS A 217 7.45 -12.72 -12.31
C LYS A 217 7.19 -12.60 -10.82
N LEU A 218 6.26 -13.43 -10.34
CA LEU A 218 6.06 -13.66 -8.90
C LEU A 218 7.21 -14.51 -8.36
N VAL A 219 7.95 -13.95 -7.40
CA VAL A 219 9.05 -14.66 -6.72
C VAL A 219 8.56 -15.37 -5.48
N ARG A 220 7.75 -14.69 -4.69
CA ARG A 220 7.21 -15.19 -3.42
C ARG A 220 5.93 -14.47 -3.07
N GLU A 221 5.04 -15.19 -2.40
CA GLU A 221 3.82 -14.65 -1.80
C GLU A 221 3.61 -15.28 -0.43
N GLY A 222 3.07 -14.52 0.52
CA GLY A 222 2.77 -15.03 1.85
C GLY A 222 2.38 -13.94 2.84
N ARG A 223 2.06 -14.35 4.06
CA ARG A 223 1.89 -13.41 5.18
C ARG A 223 3.22 -12.76 5.47
N VAL A 224 3.19 -11.47 5.81
CA VAL A 224 4.42 -10.73 6.14
C VAL A 224 5.15 -11.41 7.28
N ASP A 225 4.47 -11.73 8.38
CA ASP A 225 5.07 -12.39 9.54
C ASP A 225 5.80 -13.69 9.18
N ASP A 226 5.18 -14.53 8.31
CA ASP A 226 5.77 -15.81 7.91
C ASP A 226 7.00 -15.66 6.99
N LEU A 227 7.06 -14.54 6.24
CA LEU A 227 8.15 -14.27 5.30
C LEU A 227 9.38 -13.67 5.95
N VAL A 228 9.21 -12.89 7.04
CA VAL A 228 10.31 -12.20 7.73
C VAL A 228 10.85 -12.96 8.94
N GLN A 229 10.13 -14.00 9.41
CA GLN A 229 10.63 -14.84 10.51
C GLN A 229 11.84 -15.67 10.07
N GLU A 230 12.93 -15.54 10.81
CA GLU A 230 14.05 -16.47 10.70
C GLU A 230 13.62 -17.82 11.32
N LYS A 231 13.73 -18.90 10.53
CA LYS A 231 13.44 -20.24 11.02
C LYS A 231 14.42 -20.60 12.13
N ASP A 232 13.89 -21.14 13.21
CA ASP A 232 14.66 -21.64 14.36
C ASP A 232 15.41 -20.55 15.16
N ALA A 233 15.10 -19.25 14.98
CA ALA A 233 15.65 -18.17 15.77
C ALA A 233 14.59 -17.53 16.67
N GLN A 234 14.99 -17.15 17.89
CA GLN A 234 14.15 -16.38 18.83
C GLN A 234 14.89 -15.13 19.25
N SER A 235 14.21 -14.00 19.30
CA SER A 235 14.74 -12.75 19.84
C SER A 235 14.21 -12.52 21.25
N LEU A 236 15.12 -12.39 22.22
CA LEU A 236 14.81 -12.09 23.61
C LEU A 236 15.31 -10.68 23.93
N VAL A 237 14.42 -9.78 24.30
CA VAL A 237 14.77 -8.43 24.74
C VAL A 237 14.76 -8.41 26.27
N VAL A 238 15.93 -8.15 26.88
CA VAL A 238 16.09 -8.15 28.33
C VAL A 238 16.59 -6.78 28.78
N GLN A 239 15.93 -6.21 29.81
CA GLN A 239 16.34 -4.94 30.43
C GLN A 239 16.94 -5.20 31.80
N GLY A 240 17.90 -4.35 32.23
CA GLY A 240 18.47 -4.39 33.56
C GLY A 240 19.40 -5.56 33.87
N LEU A 241 19.88 -6.29 32.83
CA LEU A 241 20.76 -7.44 33.03
C LEU A 241 22.18 -7.01 33.35
N SER A 242 22.72 -7.48 34.51
CA SER A 242 24.10 -7.29 34.88
C SER A 242 25.04 -8.14 34.01
N ALA A 243 26.35 -7.84 34.03
CA ALA A 243 27.37 -8.66 33.31
C ALA A 243 27.38 -10.13 33.78
N VAL A 244 27.20 -10.36 35.10
CA VAL A 244 27.09 -11.71 35.68
C VAL A 244 25.82 -12.39 35.23
N GLY A 245 24.69 -11.68 35.24
CA GLY A 245 23.39 -12.21 34.78
C GLY A 245 23.45 -12.58 33.31
N ARG A 246 24.13 -11.78 32.47
CA ARG A 246 24.31 -12.09 31.05
C ARG A 246 25.09 -13.40 30.86
N ALA A 247 26.22 -13.59 31.56
CA ALA A 247 26.97 -14.83 31.46
C ALA A 247 26.15 -16.07 31.91
N ALA A 248 25.30 -15.90 32.92
CA ALA A 248 24.39 -16.97 33.36
C ALA A 248 23.33 -17.32 32.29
N VAL A 249 22.74 -16.32 31.61
CA VAL A 249 21.79 -16.54 30.50
C VAL A 249 22.48 -17.24 29.33
N GLU A 250 23.67 -16.78 28.91
CA GLU A 250 24.46 -17.41 27.85
C GLU A 250 24.74 -18.89 28.14
N LYS A 251 25.15 -19.19 29.39
CA LYS A 251 25.39 -20.55 29.86
C LYS A 251 24.13 -21.41 29.80
N THR A 252 23.02 -20.89 30.29
CA THR A 252 21.75 -21.62 30.28
C THR A 252 21.27 -21.94 28.86
N ILE A 253 21.41 -21.00 27.93
CA ILE A 253 21.08 -21.22 26.51
C ILE A 253 21.92 -22.37 25.95
N ALA A 254 23.22 -22.40 26.21
CA ALA A 254 24.12 -23.47 25.75
C ALA A 254 23.78 -24.83 26.38
N GLU A 255 23.42 -24.87 27.68
CA GLU A 255 22.99 -26.08 28.39
C GLU A 255 21.71 -26.67 27.85
N GLN A 256 20.79 -25.82 27.30
CA GLN A 256 19.55 -26.25 26.65
C GLN A 256 19.72 -26.54 25.14
N GLY A 257 20.98 -26.61 24.64
CA GLY A 257 21.28 -26.92 23.25
C GLY A 257 21.09 -25.74 22.27
N GLY A 258 20.83 -24.55 22.79
CA GLY A 258 20.74 -23.32 21.99
C GLY A 258 22.12 -22.69 21.73
N GLN A 259 22.20 -21.85 20.71
CA GLN A 259 23.37 -21.03 20.40
C GLN A 259 23.00 -19.56 20.42
N LEU A 260 23.74 -18.73 21.18
CA LEU A 260 23.58 -17.29 21.15
C LEU A 260 24.23 -16.71 19.89
N CYS A 261 23.41 -16.40 18.87
CA CYS A 261 23.91 -15.92 17.59
C CYS A 261 24.28 -14.44 17.62
N ARG A 262 23.58 -13.60 18.42
CA ARG A 262 23.74 -12.15 18.39
C ARG A 262 23.42 -11.51 19.74
N VAL A 263 24.20 -10.52 20.11
CA VAL A 263 23.94 -9.66 21.27
C VAL A 263 24.07 -8.22 20.82
N GLU A 264 23.00 -7.48 20.85
CA GLU A 264 22.98 -6.07 20.49
C GLU A 264 22.02 -5.28 21.38
N LYS A 265 22.24 -3.99 21.45
CA LYS A 265 21.24 -3.10 22.05
C LYS A 265 20.11 -2.86 21.06
N PRO A 266 18.85 -3.03 21.47
CA PRO A 266 17.72 -2.64 20.62
C PRO A 266 17.91 -1.20 20.12
N ARG A 267 17.70 -1.00 18.82
CA ARG A 267 17.78 0.32 18.19
C ARG A 267 16.41 0.67 17.65
N LEU A 268 15.99 1.89 17.93
CA LEU A 268 14.87 2.49 17.20
C LEU A 268 15.37 2.88 15.80
N SER A 269 14.50 2.77 14.79
CA SER A 269 14.78 3.42 13.51
C SER A 269 14.81 4.94 13.71
N LEU A 270 15.57 5.65 12.87
CA LEU A 270 15.59 7.12 12.90
C LEU A 270 14.19 7.71 12.71
N ASP A 271 13.36 7.08 11.89
CA ASP A 271 11.96 7.47 11.66
C ASP A 271 11.14 7.32 12.96
N SER A 272 11.26 6.18 13.65
CA SER A 272 10.56 5.94 14.92
C SER A 272 11.03 6.90 16.02
N PHE A 273 12.34 7.16 16.09
CA PHE A 273 12.90 8.13 17.03
C PHE A 273 12.38 9.54 16.75
N PHE A 274 12.39 9.97 15.49
CA PHE A 274 11.88 11.28 15.07
C PHE A 274 10.41 11.44 15.42
N LEU A 275 9.57 10.43 15.16
CA LEU A 275 8.15 10.46 15.49
C LEU A 275 7.93 10.61 17.00
N GLN A 276 8.66 9.85 17.84
CA GLN A 276 8.58 9.98 19.29
C GLN A 276 8.96 11.37 19.81
N GLU A 277 10.02 11.98 19.25
CA GLU A 277 10.48 13.31 19.66
C GLU A 277 9.52 14.43 19.26
N VAL A 278 8.78 14.26 18.17
CA VAL A 278 7.83 15.26 17.66
C VAL A 278 6.47 15.15 18.35
N GLU A 279 6.01 13.93 18.69
CA GLU A 279 4.75 13.71 19.43
C GLU A 279 4.80 14.14 20.89
N GLN A 280 6.00 14.26 21.50
CA GLN A 280 6.20 14.71 22.88
C GLN A 280 6.23 16.24 23.04
N ARG A 281 6.12 17.02 21.97
CA ARG A 281 6.10 18.50 21.97
C ARG A 281 4.75 19.04 21.55
#